data_2d89aee150c1586c05e9922703a05a8c
#
_entry.id   2d89aee150c1586c05e9922703a05a8c
#
_cell.length_a   1.000
_cell.length_b   1.000
_cell.length_c   1.000
_cell.angle_alpha   90.00
_cell.angle_beta   90.00
_cell.angle_gamma   90.00
#
_symmetry.space_group_name_H-M   'P 1'
#
loop_
_entity.id
_entity.type
_entity.pdbx_description
1 polymer ?
#
loop_
_entity_poly.entity_id
_entity_poly.type
_entity_poly.pdbx_seq_one_letter_code
_entity_poly.pdbx_strand_id
1 'polypeptide(L)'
;MTNFWLAIDHADDALFRTPDSSDIRPDILDLVADTPGWGIVVRPTQGHGDVRRELACAGLPDIDAVDELVVPERSTDAVKVGFDDHRTECAPMALDILERLPGYDRVFLEPYCTTPGCLEDLAALATRSRCGGIVLKLKVNDEGLKSIERADLGRASWVARSDGMGWDDFSERLPRVRALGARGVMVGRAVWGDTGEAGQDVRLKTIRERMHTIERIFG
;
A
#
# COMPACT_ATOMS: atom_id res chain seq x y z
N MET A 1 -5.90 -11.72 9.42
CA MET A 1 -5.84 -11.11 8.06
C MET A 1 -4.56 -10.31 7.97
N THR A 2 -3.82 -10.42 6.87
CA THR A 2 -2.60 -9.65 6.62
C THR A 2 -2.94 -8.17 6.53
N ASN A 3 -2.28 -7.36 7.36
CA ASN A 3 -2.48 -5.91 7.40
C ASN A 3 -1.17 -5.15 7.11
N PHE A 4 -0.06 -5.88 6.87
CA PHE A 4 1.24 -5.32 6.56
C PHE A 4 1.63 -5.73 5.14
N TRP A 5 1.96 -4.72 4.31
CA TRP A 5 2.27 -4.92 2.90
C TRP A 5 3.54 -4.17 2.55
N LEU A 6 4.49 -4.88 1.97
CA LEU A 6 5.72 -4.28 1.44
C LEU A 6 5.54 -4.04 -0.06
N ALA A 7 5.64 -2.80 -0.49
CA ALA A 7 5.42 -2.41 -1.88
C ALA A 7 6.76 -2.34 -2.65
N ILE A 8 6.86 -3.13 -3.72
CA ILE A 8 7.98 -3.12 -4.69
C ILE A 8 7.49 -2.91 -6.12
N ASP A 9 6.29 -2.37 -6.27
CA ASP A 9 5.63 -2.09 -7.56
C ASP A 9 6.10 -0.79 -8.26
N HIS A 10 7.16 -0.17 -7.76
CA HIS A 10 7.70 1.08 -8.31
C HIS A 10 8.26 0.90 -9.72
N ALA A 11 8.06 1.94 -10.57
CA ALA A 11 8.46 1.91 -11.97
C ALA A 11 9.98 2.02 -12.18
N ASP A 12 10.69 2.67 -11.26
CA ASP A 12 12.12 2.90 -11.37
C ASP A 12 12.91 1.68 -10.86
N ASP A 13 13.44 0.89 -11.79
CA ASP A 13 14.25 -0.28 -11.49
C ASP A 13 15.59 0.06 -10.83
N ALA A 14 16.10 1.28 -11.02
CA ALA A 14 17.34 1.72 -10.38
C ALA A 14 17.24 1.72 -8.85
N LEU A 15 16.05 1.94 -8.30
CA LEU A 15 15.80 1.92 -6.86
C LEU A 15 16.07 0.56 -6.20
N PHE A 16 16.02 -0.53 -6.98
CA PHE A 16 16.20 -1.90 -6.48
C PHE A 16 17.61 -2.45 -6.71
N ARG A 17 18.50 -1.68 -7.35
CA ARG A 17 19.86 -2.13 -7.58
C ARG A 17 20.74 -1.89 -6.36
N THR A 18 21.59 -2.86 -6.09
CA THR A 18 22.69 -2.75 -5.11
C THR A 18 23.92 -2.13 -5.78
N PRO A 19 24.96 -1.71 -5.03
CA PRO A 19 26.19 -1.15 -5.60
C PRO A 19 26.88 -2.07 -6.62
N ASP A 20 26.72 -3.39 -6.49
CA ASP A 20 27.24 -4.38 -7.44
C ASP A 20 26.26 -4.65 -8.64
N SER A 21 25.22 -3.84 -8.76
CA SER A 21 24.19 -3.92 -9.81
C SER A 21 23.23 -5.11 -9.70
N SER A 22 23.24 -5.87 -8.61
CA SER A 22 22.26 -6.93 -8.35
C SER A 22 20.86 -6.34 -8.08
N ASP A 23 19.82 -7.05 -8.49
CA ASP A 23 18.42 -6.69 -8.19
C ASP A 23 18.01 -7.32 -6.85
N ILE A 24 17.64 -6.50 -5.88
CA ILE A 24 17.25 -6.97 -4.54
C ILE A 24 15.78 -7.46 -4.45
N ARG A 25 14.97 -7.27 -5.50
CA ARG A 25 13.55 -7.67 -5.45
C ARG A 25 13.33 -9.16 -5.15
N PRO A 26 14.10 -10.11 -5.74
CA PRO A 26 13.98 -11.52 -5.38
C PRO A 26 14.17 -11.76 -3.89
N ASP A 27 15.20 -11.15 -3.28
CA ASP A 27 15.48 -11.33 -1.85
C ASP A 27 14.40 -10.70 -0.96
N ILE A 28 13.78 -9.59 -1.39
CA ILE A 28 12.62 -8.99 -0.70
C ILE A 28 11.42 -9.93 -0.79
N LEU A 29 11.19 -10.58 -1.93
CA LEU A 29 10.13 -11.58 -2.07
C LEU A 29 10.34 -12.74 -1.10
N ASP A 30 11.54 -13.29 -1.03
CA ASP A 30 11.91 -14.37 -0.11
C ASP A 30 11.73 -13.93 1.35
N LEU A 31 12.19 -12.72 1.69
CA LEU A 31 12.03 -12.16 3.02
C LEU A 31 10.55 -12.07 3.42
N VAL A 32 9.66 -11.62 2.52
CA VAL A 32 8.23 -11.52 2.79
C VAL A 32 7.60 -12.91 2.88
N ALA A 33 7.98 -13.86 2.02
CA ALA A 33 7.50 -15.24 2.07
C ALA A 33 7.80 -15.89 3.43
N ASP A 34 8.97 -15.57 4.02
CA ASP A 34 9.44 -16.09 5.32
C ASP A 34 8.90 -15.30 6.52
N THR A 35 8.22 -14.16 6.30
CA THR A 35 7.75 -13.30 7.41
C THR A 35 6.23 -13.39 7.56
N PRO A 36 5.71 -14.16 8.52
CA PRO A 36 4.27 -14.31 8.73
C PRO A 36 3.58 -12.96 8.99
N GLY A 37 2.43 -12.76 8.38
CA GLY A 37 1.63 -11.53 8.56
C GLY A 37 1.93 -10.43 7.55
N TRP A 38 2.98 -10.56 6.74
CA TRP A 38 3.29 -9.66 5.64
C TRP A 38 2.79 -10.17 4.30
N GLY A 39 2.39 -9.24 3.45
CA GLY A 39 2.14 -9.44 2.04
C GLY A 39 3.03 -8.54 1.19
N ILE A 40 3.00 -8.74 -0.13
CA ILE A 40 3.81 -8.02 -1.09
C ILE A 40 2.93 -7.34 -2.15
N VAL A 41 3.29 -6.12 -2.54
CA VAL A 41 2.69 -5.44 -3.70
C VAL A 41 3.71 -5.46 -4.84
N VAL A 42 3.32 -6.08 -5.94
CA VAL A 42 4.14 -6.25 -7.15
C VAL A 42 3.44 -5.67 -8.36
N ARG A 43 4.18 -5.30 -9.41
CA ARG A 43 3.56 -5.00 -10.71
C ARG A 43 2.90 -6.25 -11.30
N PRO A 44 1.82 -6.10 -12.08
CA PRO A 44 1.17 -7.25 -12.75
C PRO A 44 2.13 -8.07 -13.62
N THR A 45 3.17 -7.44 -14.17
CA THR A 45 4.20 -8.08 -15.01
C THR A 45 5.32 -8.74 -14.21
N GLN A 46 5.40 -8.49 -12.90
CA GLN A 46 6.33 -9.14 -11.99
C GLN A 46 5.64 -10.35 -11.37
N GLY A 47 6.27 -11.50 -11.36
CA GLY A 47 5.82 -12.61 -10.53
C GLY A 47 5.92 -12.25 -9.04
N HIS A 48 5.14 -12.90 -8.20
CA HIS A 48 5.22 -12.75 -6.75
C HIS A 48 6.10 -13.83 -6.07
N GLY A 49 6.90 -14.56 -6.87
CA GLY A 49 7.81 -15.61 -6.38
C GLY A 49 7.06 -16.67 -5.58
N ASP A 50 7.64 -17.08 -4.45
CA ASP A 50 7.05 -18.07 -3.53
C ASP A 50 6.04 -17.48 -2.52
N VAL A 51 5.76 -16.17 -2.60
CA VAL A 51 4.71 -15.55 -1.78
C VAL A 51 3.35 -16.10 -2.19
N ARG A 52 2.60 -16.62 -1.22
CA ARG A 52 1.28 -17.19 -1.48
C ARG A 52 0.35 -16.16 -2.09
N ARG A 53 -0.51 -16.58 -3.00
CA ARG A 53 -1.41 -15.71 -3.77
C ARG A 53 -2.25 -14.76 -2.90
N GLU A 54 -2.73 -15.24 -1.75
CA GLU A 54 -3.51 -14.45 -0.80
C GLU A 54 -2.68 -13.38 -0.05
N LEU A 55 -1.35 -13.46 -0.13
CA LEU A 55 -0.40 -12.47 0.39
C LEU A 55 0.23 -11.62 -0.70
N ALA A 56 -0.15 -11.82 -1.95
CA ALA A 56 0.27 -11.02 -3.09
C ALA A 56 -0.82 -10.03 -3.51
N CYS A 57 -0.40 -8.83 -3.88
CA CYS A 57 -1.27 -7.75 -4.35
C CYS A 57 -0.72 -7.19 -5.67
N ALA A 58 -1.56 -7.13 -6.70
CA ALA A 58 -1.20 -6.49 -7.95
C ALA A 58 -1.25 -4.97 -7.79
N GLY A 59 -0.12 -4.29 -7.91
CA GLY A 59 -0.01 -2.83 -7.94
C GLY A 59 -0.26 -2.33 -9.36
N LEU A 60 -1.45 -1.78 -9.64
CA LEU A 60 -1.75 -1.16 -10.92
C LEU A 60 -1.12 0.23 -11.00
N PRO A 61 -0.84 0.75 -12.22
CA PRO A 61 -0.47 2.14 -12.41
C PRO A 61 -1.51 3.08 -11.82
N ASP A 62 -1.07 4.24 -11.38
CA ASP A 62 -1.96 5.30 -10.94
C ASP A 62 -2.72 5.85 -12.15
N ILE A 63 -3.98 6.22 -11.97
CA ILE A 63 -4.87 6.67 -13.04
C ILE A 63 -5.48 8.04 -12.72
N ASP A 64 -5.63 8.87 -13.74
CA ASP A 64 -6.35 10.15 -13.67
C ASP A 64 -7.80 10.03 -14.19
N ALA A 65 -8.08 8.96 -14.94
CA ALA A 65 -9.41 8.64 -15.46
C ALA A 65 -9.66 7.12 -15.47
N VAL A 66 -10.90 6.71 -15.25
CA VAL A 66 -11.27 5.28 -15.13
C VAL A 66 -11.03 4.47 -16.41
N ASP A 67 -11.13 5.11 -17.57
CA ASP A 67 -10.85 4.47 -18.87
C ASP A 67 -9.38 4.12 -19.09
N GLU A 68 -8.46 4.70 -18.33
CA GLU A 68 -7.05 4.34 -18.30
C GLU A 68 -6.79 3.03 -17.52
N LEU A 69 -7.77 2.57 -16.73
CA LEU A 69 -7.62 1.37 -15.92
C LEU A 69 -7.51 0.11 -16.79
N VAL A 70 -6.31 -0.44 -16.86
CA VAL A 70 -6.05 -1.74 -17.48
C VAL A 70 -6.04 -2.81 -16.40
N VAL A 71 -7.06 -3.66 -16.40
CA VAL A 71 -7.16 -4.79 -15.46
C VAL A 71 -6.36 -5.96 -16.01
N PRO A 72 -5.28 -6.39 -15.36
CA PRO A 72 -4.47 -7.51 -15.82
C PRO A 72 -5.20 -8.86 -15.63
N GLU A 73 -4.69 -9.88 -16.27
CA GLU A 73 -5.09 -11.24 -15.94
C GLU A 73 -4.83 -11.51 -14.44
N ARG A 74 -5.79 -12.11 -13.77
CA ARG A 74 -5.79 -12.27 -12.32
C ARG A 74 -4.74 -13.28 -11.87
N SER A 75 -3.63 -12.79 -11.32
CA SER A 75 -2.55 -13.58 -10.71
C SER A 75 -2.53 -13.50 -9.18
N THR A 76 -3.29 -12.57 -8.59
CA THR A 76 -3.32 -12.30 -7.15
C THR A 76 -4.76 -12.20 -6.66
N ASP A 77 -4.99 -12.35 -5.35
CA ASP A 77 -6.32 -12.19 -4.73
C ASP A 77 -6.59 -10.74 -4.28
N ALA A 78 -5.55 -9.91 -4.28
CA ALA A 78 -5.65 -8.48 -3.96
C ALA A 78 -5.15 -7.61 -5.12
N VAL A 79 -5.69 -6.40 -5.20
CA VAL A 79 -5.27 -5.38 -6.16
C VAL A 79 -5.20 -4.01 -5.50
N LYS A 80 -4.24 -3.18 -5.90
CA LYS A 80 -4.08 -1.78 -5.48
C LYS A 80 -4.25 -0.88 -6.70
N VAL A 81 -5.06 0.17 -6.57
CA VAL A 81 -5.21 1.23 -7.56
C VAL A 81 -5.02 2.59 -6.90
N GLY A 82 -4.06 3.35 -7.41
CA GLY A 82 -3.91 4.78 -7.10
C GLY A 82 -4.76 5.60 -8.07
N PHE A 83 -5.39 6.67 -7.59
CA PHE A 83 -6.17 7.57 -8.43
C PHE A 83 -6.20 8.99 -7.88
N ASP A 84 -6.21 9.95 -8.80
CA ASP A 84 -6.39 11.35 -8.49
C ASP A 84 -7.69 11.86 -9.13
N ASP A 85 -8.65 12.25 -8.30
CA ASP A 85 -9.81 12.97 -8.79
C ASP A 85 -9.61 14.46 -8.53
N HIS A 86 -9.20 15.17 -9.57
CA HIS A 86 -9.08 16.64 -9.57
C HIS A 86 -10.42 17.36 -9.32
N ARG A 87 -11.54 16.63 -9.28
CA ARG A 87 -12.90 17.15 -9.14
C ARG A 87 -13.44 17.20 -7.73
N THR A 88 -12.63 16.88 -6.71
CA THR A 88 -13.09 16.83 -5.31
C THR A 88 -14.14 15.73 -4.96
N GLU A 89 -14.51 14.88 -5.88
CA GLU A 89 -15.52 13.81 -5.71
C GLU A 89 -14.87 12.44 -5.92
N CYS A 90 -14.11 11.96 -4.94
CA CYS A 90 -13.40 10.68 -5.04
C CYS A 90 -14.30 9.45 -5.10
N ALA A 91 -15.52 9.52 -4.54
CA ALA A 91 -16.41 8.36 -4.45
C ALA A 91 -16.94 7.87 -5.79
N PRO A 92 -17.38 8.73 -6.76
CA PRO A 92 -17.79 8.29 -8.07
C PRO A 92 -16.68 7.55 -8.82
N MET A 93 -15.46 8.10 -8.85
CA MET A 93 -14.32 7.45 -9.49
C MET A 93 -13.98 6.12 -8.82
N ALA A 94 -13.99 6.08 -7.49
CA ALA A 94 -13.75 4.84 -6.74
C ALA A 94 -14.81 3.77 -7.04
N LEU A 95 -16.08 4.16 -7.22
CA LEU A 95 -17.15 3.23 -7.59
C LEU A 95 -16.91 2.65 -8.99
N ASP A 96 -16.61 3.50 -9.96
CA ASP A 96 -16.32 3.07 -11.34
C ASP A 96 -15.10 2.14 -11.40
N ILE A 97 -14.06 2.41 -10.58
CA ILE A 97 -12.91 1.52 -10.44
C ILE A 97 -13.35 0.16 -9.91
N LEU A 98 -14.18 0.12 -8.85
CA LEU A 98 -14.65 -1.12 -8.24
C LEU A 98 -15.50 -1.96 -9.21
N GLU A 99 -16.30 -1.33 -10.06
CA GLU A 99 -17.08 -2.02 -11.09
C GLU A 99 -16.20 -2.71 -12.14
N ARG A 100 -15.01 -2.17 -12.41
CA ARG A 100 -14.03 -2.76 -13.34
C ARG A 100 -13.12 -3.83 -12.73
N LEU A 101 -13.17 -4.00 -11.40
CA LEU A 101 -12.33 -4.96 -10.66
C LEU A 101 -13.15 -6.12 -10.05
N PRO A 102 -13.97 -6.84 -10.82
CA PRO A 102 -14.76 -7.93 -10.27
C PRO A 102 -13.87 -9.11 -9.83
N GLY A 103 -14.23 -9.72 -8.73
CA GLY A 103 -13.65 -11.00 -8.32
C GLY A 103 -12.35 -10.91 -7.50
N TYR A 104 -11.82 -9.72 -7.19
CA TYR A 104 -10.76 -9.59 -6.20
C TYR A 104 -11.32 -9.72 -4.79
N ASP A 105 -10.64 -10.45 -3.92
CA ASP A 105 -11.04 -10.62 -2.51
C ASP A 105 -10.73 -9.36 -1.70
N ARG A 106 -9.75 -8.56 -2.17
CA ARG A 106 -9.36 -7.30 -1.54
C ARG A 106 -8.96 -6.26 -2.58
N VAL A 107 -9.50 -5.06 -2.43
CA VAL A 107 -9.16 -3.91 -3.26
C VAL A 107 -8.62 -2.80 -2.37
N PHE A 108 -7.38 -2.38 -2.63
CA PHE A 108 -6.78 -1.23 -1.99
C PHE A 108 -7.00 0.00 -2.87
N LEU A 109 -7.78 0.95 -2.36
CA LEU A 109 -8.01 2.23 -2.99
C LEU A 109 -7.03 3.26 -2.40
N GLU A 110 -6.20 3.84 -3.25
CA GLU A 110 -5.18 4.82 -2.90
C GLU A 110 -5.56 6.21 -3.45
N PRO A 111 -6.42 6.99 -2.76
CA PRO A 111 -6.78 8.33 -3.22
C PRO A 111 -5.61 9.29 -3.03
N TYR A 112 -5.36 10.16 -4.00
CA TYR A 112 -4.42 11.27 -3.88
C TYR A 112 -5.10 12.51 -3.27
N CYS A 113 -6.38 12.74 -3.55
CA CYS A 113 -7.19 13.69 -2.79
C CYS A 113 -7.42 13.17 -1.37
N THR A 114 -7.14 13.98 -0.37
CA THR A 114 -7.27 13.62 1.04
C THR A 114 -8.01 14.69 1.85
N THR A 115 -8.97 15.40 1.23
CA THR A 115 -9.87 16.26 2.02
C THR A 115 -10.72 15.41 2.96
N PRO A 116 -11.13 15.90 4.13
CA PRO A 116 -11.98 15.14 5.05
C PRO A 116 -13.25 14.61 4.40
N GLY A 117 -13.97 15.43 3.61
CA GLY A 117 -15.18 15.00 2.91
C GLY A 117 -14.94 13.87 1.90
N CYS A 118 -13.85 13.94 1.13
CA CYS A 118 -13.46 12.86 0.23
C CYS A 118 -13.18 11.54 0.99
N LEU A 119 -12.51 11.61 2.13
CA LEU A 119 -12.23 10.45 2.96
C LEU A 119 -13.50 9.85 3.57
N GLU A 120 -14.46 10.67 4.00
CA GLU A 120 -15.77 10.24 4.53
C GLU A 120 -16.60 9.53 3.45
N ASP A 121 -16.64 10.07 2.25
CA ASP A 121 -17.35 9.47 1.12
C ASP A 121 -16.75 8.11 0.72
N LEU A 122 -15.43 8.01 0.66
CA LEU A 122 -14.73 6.75 0.40
C LEU A 122 -14.94 5.74 1.54
N ALA A 123 -14.95 6.18 2.78
CA ALA A 123 -15.22 5.33 3.94
C ALA A 123 -16.66 4.79 3.92
N ALA A 124 -17.63 5.65 3.54
CA ALA A 124 -19.01 5.23 3.37
C ALA A 124 -19.15 4.20 2.23
N LEU A 125 -18.47 4.41 1.10
CA LEU A 125 -18.41 3.45 -0.01
C LEU A 125 -17.81 2.12 0.44
N ALA A 126 -16.66 2.13 1.10
CA ALA A 126 -15.99 0.93 1.60
C ALA A 126 -16.86 0.13 2.57
N THR A 127 -17.67 0.81 3.37
CA THR A 127 -18.55 0.16 4.37
C THR A 127 -19.81 -0.44 3.73
N ARG A 128 -20.32 0.14 2.66
CA ARG A 128 -21.57 -0.26 1.98
C ARG A 128 -21.35 -1.29 0.87
N SER A 129 -20.17 -1.36 0.32
CA SER A 129 -19.86 -2.25 -0.80
C SER A 129 -20.02 -3.72 -0.40
N ARG A 130 -20.69 -4.49 -1.26
CA ARG A 130 -20.76 -5.96 -1.17
C ARG A 130 -19.54 -6.65 -1.80
N CYS A 131 -18.67 -5.89 -2.46
CA CYS A 131 -17.40 -6.39 -2.95
C CYS A 131 -16.53 -6.76 -1.75
N GLY A 132 -15.71 -7.79 -1.88
CA GLY A 132 -14.77 -8.22 -0.83
C GLY A 132 -14.04 -7.07 -0.14
N GLY A 133 -13.14 -7.28 0.74
CA GLY A 133 -12.61 -6.24 1.61
C GLY A 133 -12.04 -5.01 0.87
N ILE A 134 -12.78 -3.91 0.82
CA ILE A 134 -12.23 -2.62 0.40
C ILE A 134 -11.40 -2.05 1.54
N VAL A 135 -10.18 -1.65 1.24
CA VAL A 135 -9.23 -1.06 2.17
C VAL A 135 -8.72 0.26 1.60
N LEU A 136 -8.86 1.34 2.36
CA LEU A 136 -8.31 2.63 1.98
C LEU A 136 -6.80 2.66 2.28
N LYS A 137 -5.99 3.09 1.32
CA LYS A 137 -4.54 3.29 1.50
C LYS A 137 -4.28 4.79 1.61
N LEU A 138 -4.12 5.29 2.84
CA LEU A 138 -4.11 6.72 3.14
C LEU A 138 -2.70 7.25 3.43
N LYS A 139 -2.37 8.42 2.89
CA LYS A 139 -1.12 9.12 3.18
C LYS A 139 -1.11 9.60 4.64
N VAL A 140 0.05 9.47 5.31
CA VAL A 140 0.23 9.87 6.71
C VAL A 140 1.27 10.98 6.88
N ASN A 141 1.49 11.80 5.85
CA ASN A 141 2.18 13.07 6.00
C ASN A 141 1.31 14.04 6.83
N ASP A 142 1.82 15.22 7.15
CA ASP A 142 1.13 16.16 8.04
C ASP A 142 -0.25 16.59 7.55
N GLU A 143 -0.41 16.76 6.23
CA GLU A 143 -1.69 17.07 5.60
C GLU A 143 -2.67 15.88 5.71
N GLY A 144 -2.21 14.68 5.34
CA GLY A 144 -3.00 13.46 5.41
C GLY A 144 -3.47 13.15 6.83
N LEU A 145 -2.59 13.25 7.82
CA LEU A 145 -2.96 13.05 9.23
C LEU A 145 -4.01 14.05 9.70
N LYS A 146 -3.86 15.34 9.36
CA LYS A 146 -4.87 16.35 9.69
C LYS A 146 -6.24 16.06 9.06
N SER A 147 -6.25 15.53 7.84
CA SER A 147 -7.48 15.16 7.16
C SER A 147 -8.13 13.92 7.79
N ILE A 148 -7.33 12.88 8.10
CA ILE A 148 -7.80 11.66 8.77
C ILE A 148 -8.39 11.97 10.15
N GLU A 149 -7.77 12.89 10.92
CA GLU A 149 -8.27 13.30 12.24
C GLU A 149 -9.61 14.03 12.19
N ARG A 150 -9.91 14.68 11.07
CA ARG A 150 -11.15 15.46 10.88
C ARG A 150 -12.25 14.65 10.23
N ALA A 151 -11.89 13.57 9.51
CA ALA A 151 -12.82 12.74 8.80
C ALA A 151 -13.45 11.68 9.71
N ASP A 152 -14.74 11.43 9.57
CA ASP A 152 -15.40 10.27 10.16
C ASP A 152 -15.21 9.05 9.24
N LEU A 153 -14.18 8.26 9.48
CA LEU A 153 -13.92 7.03 8.75
C LEU A 153 -14.83 5.86 9.22
N GLY A 154 -15.58 6.02 10.29
CA GLY A 154 -16.51 5.01 10.80
C GLY A 154 -15.86 3.63 10.98
N ARG A 155 -16.37 2.63 10.25
CA ARG A 155 -15.86 1.24 10.27
C ARG A 155 -14.99 0.89 9.06
N ALA A 156 -14.67 1.86 8.20
CA ALA A 156 -13.84 1.60 7.03
C ALA A 156 -12.46 1.05 7.44
N SER A 157 -12.02 0.03 6.74
CA SER A 157 -10.68 -0.52 6.93
C SER A 157 -9.67 0.36 6.19
N TRP A 158 -8.60 0.75 6.85
CA TRP A 158 -7.55 1.50 6.19
C TRP A 158 -6.14 1.12 6.65
N VAL A 159 -5.17 1.35 5.78
CA VAL A 159 -3.73 1.16 6.01
C VAL A 159 -2.98 2.44 5.67
N ALA A 160 -1.85 2.65 6.35
CA ALA A 160 -1.03 3.83 6.14
C ALA A 160 -0.06 3.66 4.98
N ARG A 161 0.18 4.74 4.21
CA ARG A 161 1.29 4.86 3.26
C ARG A 161 2.24 5.99 3.65
N SER A 162 3.52 5.84 3.33
CA SER A 162 4.56 6.81 3.70
C SER A 162 4.56 8.08 2.85
N ASP A 163 3.98 8.07 1.67
CA ASP A 163 3.94 9.22 0.75
C ASP A 163 5.33 9.84 0.46
N GLY A 164 6.34 9.00 0.30
CA GLY A 164 7.71 9.42 0.02
C GLY A 164 8.54 9.83 1.24
N MET A 165 7.97 9.84 2.44
CA MET A 165 8.74 10.08 3.68
C MET A 165 9.85 9.04 3.85
N GLY A 166 10.97 9.46 4.46
CA GLY A 166 12.00 8.55 4.96
C GLY A 166 11.53 7.69 6.13
N TRP A 167 12.36 6.73 6.51
CA TRP A 167 12.02 5.79 7.59
C TRP A 167 11.77 6.50 8.93
N ASP A 168 12.65 7.41 9.34
CA ASP A 168 12.58 8.06 10.66
C ASP A 168 11.27 8.84 10.80
N ASP A 169 10.95 9.69 9.83
CA ASP A 169 9.70 10.46 9.80
C ASP A 169 8.46 9.57 9.77
N PHE A 170 8.51 8.47 9.01
CA PHE A 170 7.40 7.55 8.92
C PHE A 170 7.20 6.78 10.23
N SER A 171 8.27 6.23 10.79
CA SER A 171 8.21 5.42 12.00
C SER A 171 7.75 6.21 13.22
N GLU A 172 8.14 7.49 13.34
CA GLU A 172 7.67 8.39 14.40
C GLU A 172 6.15 8.58 14.37
N ARG A 173 5.53 8.55 13.20
CA ARG A 173 4.08 8.73 13.04
C ARG A 173 3.26 7.48 13.32
N LEU A 174 3.84 6.29 13.27
CA LEU A 174 3.11 5.02 13.36
C LEU A 174 2.27 4.86 14.64
N PRO A 175 2.73 5.26 15.85
CA PRO A 175 1.89 5.20 17.05
C PRO A 175 0.60 6.04 16.92
N ARG A 176 0.69 7.26 16.35
CA ARG A 176 -0.46 8.11 16.08
C ARG A 176 -1.38 7.52 15.03
N VAL A 177 -0.81 6.99 13.95
CA VAL A 177 -1.52 6.30 12.86
C VAL A 177 -2.33 5.11 13.41
N ARG A 178 -1.74 4.30 14.28
CA ARG A 178 -2.45 3.22 14.97
C ARG A 178 -3.58 3.75 15.85
N ALA A 179 -3.33 4.81 16.64
CA ALA A 179 -4.34 5.42 17.50
C ALA A 179 -5.54 5.99 16.72
N LEU A 180 -5.33 6.42 15.46
CA LEU A 180 -6.37 6.87 14.54
C LEU A 180 -7.11 5.70 13.86
N GLY A 181 -6.81 4.46 14.19
CA GLY A 181 -7.55 3.28 13.74
C GLY A 181 -7.01 2.61 12.47
N ALA A 182 -5.81 2.96 12.01
CA ALA A 182 -5.15 2.19 10.96
C ALA A 182 -4.99 0.73 11.39
N ARG A 183 -5.26 -0.18 10.47
CA ARG A 183 -5.12 -1.63 10.74
C ARG A 183 -3.74 -2.17 10.40
N GLY A 184 -2.89 -1.37 9.78
CA GLY A 184 -1.55 -1.73 9.36
C GLY A 184 -0.97 -0.72 8.39
N VAL A 185 -0.03 -1.16 7.56
CA VAL A 185 0.67 -0.35 6.58
C VAL A 185 0.71 -1.01 5.21
N MET A 186 0.75 -0.19 4.15
CA MET A 186 1.18 -0.59 2.83
C MET A 186 2.28 0.39 2.40
N VAL A 187 3.54 -0.01 2.55
CA VAL A 187 4.69 0.87 2.51
C VAL A 187 5.80 0.30 1.62
N GLY A 188 6.47 1.18 0.92
CA GLY A 188 7.58 0.84 0.04
C GLY A 188 8.86 1.55 0.47
N ARG A 189 9.20 2.65 -0.20
CA ARG A 189 10.47 3.38 -0.06
C ARG A 189 10.85 3.76 1.36
N ALA A 190 9.91 4.05 2.25
CA ALA A 190 10.24 4.30 3.65
C ALA A 190 10.93 3.10 4.33
N VAL A 191 10.61 1.87 3.92
CA VAL A 191 11.22 0.67 4.50
C VAL A 191 12.54 0.31 3.83
N TRP A 192 12.66 0.47 2.51
CA TRP A 192 13.83 -0.01 1.75
C TRP A 192 14.57 1.07 0.94
N GLY A 193 14.00 2.28 0.75
CA GLY A 193 14.50 3.24 -0.23
C GLY A 193 15.85 3.89 0.12
N ASP A 194 16.14 4.13 1.38
CA ASP A 194 17.39 4.74 1.86
C ASP A 194 18.52 3.72 2.08
N THR A 195 18.27 2.45 1.80
CA THR A 195 19.25 1.37 1.99
C THR A 195 20.07 1.09 0.72
N GLY A 196 19.85 1.84 -0.36
CA GLY A 196 20.40 1.54 -1.69
C GLY A 196 21.91 1.53 -1.81
N GLU A 197 22.63 2.29 -0.97
CA GLU A 197 24.11 2.33 -0.96
C GLU A 197 24.72 1.21 -0.10
N ALA A 198 23.93 0.49 0.69
CA ALA A 198 24.40 -0.60 1.52
C ALA A 198 24.52 -1.91 0.70
N GLY A 199 25.46 -2.77 1.10
CA GLY A 199 25.52 -4.13 0.57
C GLY A 199 24.24 -4.92 0.88
N GLN A 200 23.96 -5.93 0.07
CA GLN A 200 22.70 -6.70 0.09
C GLN A 200 22.32 -7.20 1.50
N ASP A 201 23.23 -7.84 2.23
CA ASP A 201 22.94 -8.38 3.56
C ASP A 201 22.54 -7.29 4.56
N VAL A 202 23.22 -6.14 4.53
CA VAL A 202 22.91 -4.99 5.40
C VAL A 202 21.55 -4.43 5.06
N ARG A 203 21.25 -4.35 3.78
CA ARG A 203 19.97 -3.85 3.25
C ARG A 203 18.81 -4.74 3.71
N LEU A 204 18.89 -6.04 3.52
CA LEU A 204 17.87 -6.99 3.93
C LEU A 204 17.68 -7.02 5.46
N LYS A 205 18.78 -6.96 6.22
CA LYS A 205 18.73 -6.84 7.67
C LYS A 205 17.96 -5.60 8.11
N THR A 206 18.25 -4.44 7.51
CA THR A 206 17.58 -3.17 7.80
C THR A 206 16.09 -3.24 7.48
N ILE A 207 15.73 -3.80 6.32
CA ILE A 207 14.32 -4.00 5.93
C ILE A 207 13.60 -4.85 6.98
N ARG A 208 14.19 -5.98 7.38
CA ARG A 208 13.61 -6.88 8.39
C ARG A 208 13.42 -6.19 9.74
N GLU A 209 14.39 -5.41 10.20
CA GLU A 209 14.30 -4.65 11.46
C GLU A 209 13.17 -3.63 11.44
N ARG A 210 12.98 -2.95 10.31
CA ARG A 210 11.88 -2.00 10.09
C ARG A 210 10.52 -2.71 10.06
N MET A 211 10.42 -3.85 9.40
CA MET A 211 9.22 -4.69 9.40
C MET A 211 8.83 -5.09 10.84
N HIS A 212 9.78 -5.60 11.62
CA HIS A 212 9.55 -5.94 13.04
C HIS A 212 9.17 -4.73 13.89
N THR A 213 9.70 -3.55 13.59
CA THR A 213 9.31 -2.33 14.30
C THR A 213 7.86 -1.97 14.03
N ILE A 214 7.40 -2.08 12.78
CA ILE A 214 5.99 -1.90 12.41
C ILE A 214 5.10 -2.91 13.13
N GLU A 215 5.48 -4.20 13.12
CA GLU A 215 4.74 -5.26 13.82
C GLU A 215 4.55 -4.94 15.30
N ARG A 216 5.61 -4.54 16.00
CA ARG A 216 5.55 -4.19 17.43
C ARG A 216 4.61 -3.02 17.72
N ILE A 217 4.52 -2.07 16.79
CA ILE A 217 3.64 -0.91 16.97
C ILE A 217 2.17 -1.32 16.78
N PHE A 218 1.85 -2.20 15.85
CA PHE A 218 0.47 -2.59 15.52
C PHE A 218 -0.01 -3.87 16.23
N GLY A 219 0.90 -4.69 16.72
CA GLY A 219 0.63 -5.92 17.50
C GLY A 219 0.39 -5.64 18.96
#